data_da24ecc3ca7b80548861b0ecaf15f4d0
#
_entry.id   da24ecc3ca7b80548861b0ecaf15f4d0
#
_cell.length_a   1.000
_cell.length_b   1.000
_cell.length_c   1.000
_cell.angle_alpha   90.00
_cell.angle_beta   90.00
_cell.angle_gamma   90.00
#
_symmetry.space_group_name_H-M   'P 1'
#
loop_
_entity.id
_entity.type
_entity.pdbx_description
1 polymer ?
#
loop_
_entity_poly.entity_id
_entity_poly.type
_entity_poly.pdbx_seq_one_letter_code
_entity_poly.pdbx_strand_id
1 'polypeptide(L)'
;MKGTKPGPERRQSPLKLAEALLLRADMKKKLASLRERLVLNARVQDGDKPHEDPEELLREAAAVLSEQEQLIIRIDRANASTKLADGRSVIEALCRRDSLTTQHSLLAATLDRTKQETDRYSSSEIKWKTTFGVKAYQKRLEDVARKIRELNGQIQQANWQTDL
;
A
#
# COMPACT_ATOMS: atom_id res chain seq x y z
N MET A 1 -45.75 -36.12 7.98
CA MET A 1 -44.81 -35.05 8.32
C MET A 1 -43.51 -35.28 7.55
N LYS A 2 -43.28 -34.51 6.48
CA LYS A 2 -42.07 -34.62 5.66
C LYS A 2 -41.02 -33.62 6.22
N GLY A 3 -39.97 -34.11 6.83
CA GLY A 3 -38.87 -33.28 7.31
C GLY A 3 -38.08 -32.70 6.13
N THR A 4 -38.08 -31.39 6.02
CA THR A 4 -37.27 -30.65 5.06
C THR A 4 -35.80 -30.74 5.51
N LYS A 5 -34.96 -31.40 4.70
CA LYS A 5 -33.49 -31.40 4.91
C LYS A 5 -32.97 -29.98 4.75
N PRO A 6 -32.13 -29.47 5.67
CA PRO A 6 -31.46 -28.20 5.46
C PRO A 6 -30.58 -28.31 4.21
N GLY A 7 -30.70 -27.32 3.32
CA GLY A 7 -29.87 -27.19 2.12
C GLY A 7 -28.38 -27.01 2.50
N PRO A 8 -27.47 -27.33 1.58
CA PRO A 8 -26.02 -27.20 1.87
C PRO A 8 -25.71 -25.75 2.23
N GLU A 9 -25.22 -25.55 3.45
CA GLU A 9 -24.60 -24.29 3.87
C GLU A 9 -23.52 -23.94 2.84
N ARG A 10 -23.65 -22.81 2.17
CA ARG A 10 -22.60 -22.24 1.33
C ARG A 10 -21.41 -21.97 2.27
N ARG A 11 -20.44 -22.87 2.31
CA ARG A 11 -19.13 -22.60 2.91
C ARG A 11 -18.58 -21.40 2.15
N GLN A 12 -18.58 -20.24 2.77
CA GLN A 12 -17.87 -19.09 2.24
C GLN A 12 -16.41 -19.51 2.10
N SER A 13 -15.89 -19.39 0.89
CA SER A 13 -14.47 -19.65 0.67
C SER A 13 -13.64 -18.77 1.62
N PRO A 14 -12.56 -19.29 2.23
CA PRO A 14 -11.73 -18.48 3.10
C PRO A 14 -11.23 -17.24 2.35
N LEU A 15 -11.26 -16.10 3.02
CA LEU A 15 -10.82 -14.82 2.46
C LEU A 15 -9.31 -14.89 2.14
N LYS A 16 -8.92 -14.64 0.90
CA LYS A 16 -7.50 -14.57 0.51
C LYS A 16 -6.84 -13.30 1.05
N LEU A 17 -5.54 -13.39 1.35
CA LEU A 17 -4.76 -12.24 1.80
C LEU A 17 -4.82 -11.10 0.77
N ALA A 18 -4.81 -11.40 -0.54
CA ALA A 18 -4.98 -10.40 -1.61
C ALA A 18 -6.34 -9.70 -1.52
N GLU A 19 -7.43 -10.44 -1.28
CA GLU A 19 -8.78 -9.89 -1.13
C GLU A 19 -8.89 -9.03 0.13
N ALA A 20 -8.27 -9.45 1.23
CA ALA A 20 -8.20 -8.67 2.47
C ALA A 20 -7.47 -7.34 2.30
N LEU A 21 -6.40 -7.31 1.49
CA LEU A 21 -5.68 -6.09 1.16
C LEU A 21 -6.55 -5.12 0.33
N LEU A 22 -7.37 -5.64 -0.59
CA LEU A 22 -8.34 -4.83 -1.35
C LEU A 22 -9.44 -4.29 -0.42
N LEU A 23 -10.02 -5.14 0.43
CA LEU A 23 -11.03 -4.74 1.41
C LEU A 23 -10.51 -3.65 2.34
N ARG A 24 -9.26 -3.78 2.85
CA ARG A 24 -8.62 -2.72 3.64
C ARG A 24 -8.51 -1.40 2.88
N ALA A 25 -8.20 -1.44 1.58
CA ALA A 25 -8.12 -0.24 0.74
C ALA A 25 -9.50 0.42 0.56
N ASP A 26 -10.55 -0.37 0.39
CA ASP A 26 -11.92 0.14 0.26
C ASP A 26 -12.46 0.72 1.58
N MET A 27 -12.15 0.09 2.73
CA MET A 27 -12.43 0.65 4.05
C MET A 27 -11.75 2.02 4.24
N LYS A 28 -10.51 2.17 3.78
CA LYS A 28 -9.79 3.45 3.82
C LYS A 28 -10.49 4.53 2.99
N LYS A 29 -10.99 4.19 1.78
CA LYS A 29 -11.76 5.11 0.94
C LYS A 29 -13.08 5.49 1.61
N LYS A 30 -13.78 4.51 2.20
CA LYS A 30 -15.03 4.76 2.94
C LYS A 30 -14.81 5.73 4.11
N LEU A 31 -13.75 5.54 4.89
CA LEU A 31 -13.39 6.46 5.99
C LEU A 31 -13.07 7.87 5.48
N ALA A 32 -12.38 8.01 4.33
CA ALA A 32 -12.12 9.31 3.73
C ALA A 32 -13.43 10.01 3.33
N SER A 33 -14.38 9.30 2.72
CA SER A 33 -15.70 9.82 2.37
C SER A 33 -16.50 10.23 3.61
N LEU A 34 -16.52 9.39 4.66
CA LEU A 34 -17.19 9.71 5.92
C LEU A 34 -16.60 10.97 6.57
N ARG A 35 -15.27 11.13 6.52
CA ARG A 35 -14.60 12.34 7.03
C ARG A 35 -15.06 13.59 6.28
N GLU A 36 -15.13 13.54 4.93
CA GLU A 36 -15.60 14.67 4.12
C GLU A 36 -17.04 15.03 4.46
N ARG A 37 -17.93 14.03 4.58
CA ARG A 37 -19.34 14.24 4.97
C ARG A 37 -19.48 14.81 6.37
N LEU A 38 -18.69 14.33 7.35
CA LEU A 38 -18.64 14.90 8.70
C LEU A 38 -18.25 16.38 8.68
N VAL A 39 -17.21 16.75 7.91
CA VAL A 39 -16.75 18.15 7.81
C VAL A 39 -17.83 19.03 7.17
N LEU A 40 -18.49 18.55 6.11
CA LEU A 40 -19.57 19.29 5.43
C LEU A 40 -20.78 19.55 6.34
N ASN A 41 -21.10 18.62 7.23
CA ASN A 41 -22.25 18.71 8.13
C ASN A 41 -21.90 19.27 9.53
N ALA A 42 -20.63 19.67 9.76
CA ALA A 42 -20.19 20.20 11.07
C ALA A 42 -20.72 21.61 11.38
N ARG A 43 -21.19 22.35 10.39
CA ARG A 43 -21.75 23.71 10.56
C ARG A 43 -22.90 23.94 9.60
N VAL A 44 -23.95 24.57 10.10
CA VAL A 44 -25.10 25.04 9.32
C VAL A 44 -25.35 26.53 9.64
N GLN A 45 -26.15 27.19 8.81
CA GLN A 45 -26.63 28.54 9.14
C GLN A 45 -27.60 28.46 10.34
N ASP A 46 -27.70 29.55 11.09
CA ASP A 46 -28.63 29.60 12.23
C ASP A 46 -30.07 29.39 11.73
N GLY A 47 -30.75 28.43 12.34
CA GLY A 47 -32.09 27.97 11.91
C GLY A 47 -32.13 26.82 10.92
N ASP A 48 -31.01 26.43 10.31
CA ASP A 48 -30.93 25.28 9.39
C ASP A 48 -30.54 23.99 10.13
N LYS A 49 -30.74 22.85 9.43
CA LYS A 49 -30.30 21.54 9.90
C LYS A 49 -29.23 20.96 8.96
N PRO A 50 -28.30 20.18 9.47
CA PRO A 50 -27.36 19.48 8.61
C PRO A 50 -28.09 18.50 7.68
N HIS A 51 -27.56 18.24 6.49
CA HIS A 51 -28.13 17.29 5.54
C HIS A 51 -28.04 15.85 6.05
N GLU A 52 -27.00 15.54 6.83
CA GLU A 52 -26.78 14.24 7.46
C GLU A 52 -26.45 14.48 8.94
N ASP A 53 -26.91 13.58 9.80
CA ASP A 53 -26.61 13.64 11.23
C ASP A 53 -25.13 13.34 11.50
N PRO A 54 -24.33 14.28 12.01
CA PRO A 54 -22.94 14.06 12.32
C PRO A 54 -22.68 12.93 13.32
N GLU A 55 -23.62 12.70 14.27
CA GLU A 55 -23.49 11.62 15.25
C GLU A 55 -23.69 10.24 14.59
N GLU A 56 -24.57 10.12 13.60
CA GLU A 56 -24.72 8.88 12.82
C GLU A 56 -23.49 8.62 11.96
N LEU A 57 -22.97 9.65 11.29
CA LEU A 57 -21.73 9.53 10.51
C LEU A 57 -20.53 9.12 11.37
N LEU A 58 -20.43 9.67 12.59
CA LEU A 58 -19.36 9.33 13.52
C LEU A 58 -19.48 7.87 14.00
N ARG A 59 -20.71 7.41 14.28
CA ARG A 59 -20.96 6.00 14.64
C ARG A 59 -20.61 5.05 13.52
N GLU A 60 -20.97 5.40 12.26
CA GLU A 60 -20.58 4.62 11.09
C GLU A 60 -19.05 4.56 10.92
N ALA A 61 -18.38 5.69 11.07
CA ALA A 61 -16.92 5.75 11.01
C ALA A 61 -16.26 4.89 12.10
N ALA A 62 -16.76 4.93 13.33
CA ALA A 62 -16.27 4.10 14.44
C ALA A 62 -16.43 2.60 14.16
N ALA A 63 -17.55 2.18 13.59
CA ALA A 63 -17.77 0.78 13.20
C ALA A 63 -16.76 0.34 12.11
N VAL A 64 -16.57 1.14 11.06
CA VAL A 64 -15.60 0.84 10.00
C VAL A 64 -14.17 0.80 10.54
N LEU A 65 -13.80 1.69 11.47
CA LEU A 65 -12.47 1.68 12.12
C LEU A 65 -12.23 0.39 12.91
N SER A 66 -13.24 -0.08 13.67
CA SER A 66 -13.13 -1.33 14.43
C SER A 66 -12.96 -2.55 13.52
N GLU A 67 -13.74 -2.63 12.42
CA GLU A 67 -13.59 -3.70 11.43
C GLU A 67 -12.22 -3.65 10.74
N GLN A 68 -11.75 -2.46 10.39
CA GLN A 68 -10.44 -2.25 9.76
C GLN A 68 -9.31 -2.67 10.69
N GLU A 69 -9.37 -2.36 11.98
CA GLU A 69 -8.38 -2.77 12.97
C GLU A 69 -8.24 -4.28 13.02
N GLN A 70 -9.36 -4.99 13.13
CA GLN A 70 -9.35 -6.47 13.16
C GLN A 70 -8.80 -7.06 11.86
N LEU A 71 -9.16 -6.49 10.71
CA LEU A 71 -8.64 -6.93 9.42
C LEU A 71 -7.13 -6.72 9.32
N ILE A 72 -6.61 -5.58 9.77
CA ILE A 72 -5.16 -5.28 9.79
C ILE A 72 -4.41 -6.30 10.64
N ILE A 73 -4.90 -6.61 11.84
CA ILE A 73 -4.29 -7.61 12.72
C ILE A 73 -4.20 -8.98 12.04
N ARG A 74 -5.25 -9.40 11.33
CA ARG A 74 -5.25 -10.66 10.58
C ARG A 74 -4.24 -10.63 9.43
N ILE A 75 -4.21 -9.55 8.64
CA ILE A 75 -3.24 -9.35 7.56
C ILE A 75 -1.80 -9.42 8.10
N ASP A 76 -1.50 -8.74 9.19
CA ASP A 76 -0.14 -8.70 9.76
C ASP A 76 0.29 -10.07 10.30
N ARG A 77 -0.63 -10.81 10.93
CA ARG A 77 -0.38 -12.20 11.34
C ARG A 77 -0.09 -13.11 10.14
N ALA A 78 -0.89 -12.99 9.06
CA ALA A 78 -0.68 -13.75 7.83
C ALA A 78 0.68 -13.39 7.19
N ASN A 79 1.03 -12.11 7.10
CA ASN A 79 2.32 -11.66 6.58
C ASN A 79 3.52 -12.22 7.38
N ALA A 80 3.37 -12.37 8.69
CA ALA A 80 4.42 -12.91 9.56
C ALA A 80 4.56 -14.43 9.43
N SER A 81 3.44 -15.16 9.24
CA SER A 81 3.43 -16.63 9.21
C SER A 81 3.66 -17.21 7.81
N THR A 82 3.19 -16.53 6.75
CA THR A 82 3.31 -17.03 5.37
C THR A 82 4.74 -16.96 4.88
N LYS A 83 5.25 -18.09 4.36
CA LYS A 83 6.60 -18.21 3.81
C LYS A 83 6.59 -18.17 2.29
N LEU A 84 7.54 -17.45 1.71
CA LEU A 84 7.86 -17.48 0.28
C LEU A 84 8.65 -18.75 -0.06
N ALA A 85 8.83 -19.02 -1.35
CA ALA A 85 9.58 -20.18 -1.83
C ALA A 85 11.05 -20.23 -1.35
N ASP A 86 11.64 -19.09 -1.03
CA ASP A 86 12.99 -18.97 -0.49
C ASP A 86 13.07 -19.05 1.06
N GLY A 87 11.96 -19.35 1.73
CA GLY A 87 11.85 -19.52 3.18
C GLY A 87 11.66 -18.23 3.97
N ARG A 88 11.78 -17.04 3.36
CA ARG A 88 11.48 -15.76 4.02
C ARG A 88 9.98 -15.63 4.27
N SER A 89 9.58 -14.95 5.34
CA SER A 89 8.20 -14.54 5.54
C SER A 89 7.81 -13.39 4.59
N VAL A 90 6.52 -13.23 4.35
CA VAL A 90 6.01 -12.10 3.55
C VAL A 90 6.44 -10.77 4.15
N ILE A 91 6.43 -10.63 5.48
CA ILE A 91 6.87 -9.39 6.15
C ILE A 91 8.36 -9.12 5.91
N GLU A 92 9.23 -10.14 5.95
CA GLU A 92 10.66 -9.98 5.61
C GLU A 92 10.86 -9.56 4.15
N ALA A 93 10.05 -10.12 3.24
CA ALA A 93 10.06 -9.75 1.84
C ALA A 93 9.60 -8.30 1.62
N LEU A 94 8.56 -7.86 2.32
CA LEU A 94 8.09 -6.47 2.30
C LEU A 94 9.17 -5.50 2.78
N CYS A 95 9.82 -5.77 3.91
CA CYS A 95 10.94 -4.97 4.41
C CYS A 95 12.10 -4.91 3.41
N ARG A 96 12.42 -6.07 2.78
CA ARG A 96 13.48 -6.12 1.76
C ARG A 96 13.12 -5.31 0.52
N ARG A 97 11.88 -5.38 0.06
CA ARG A 97 11.37 -4.58 -1.07
C ARG A 97 11.51 -3.08 -0.78
N ASP A 98 11.13 -2.64 0.42
CA ASP A 98 11.18 -1.23 0.81
C ASP A 98 12.65 -0.73 0.88
N SER A 99 13.57 -1.55 1.38
CA SER A 99 15.02 -1.26 1.32
C SER A 99 15.54 -1.14 -0.11
N LEU A 100 15.13 -2.05 -1.01
CA LEU A 100 15.52 -2.00 -2.43
C LEU A 100 14.92 -0.77 -3.12
N THR A 101 13.69 -0.38 -2.78
CA THR A 101 13.02 0.83 -3.32
C THR A 101 13.77 2.08 -2.90
N THR A 102 14.20 2.16 -1.64
CA THR A 102 15.03 3.26 -1.16
C THR A 102 16.38 3.29 -1.87
N GLN A 103 17.05 2.13 -2.05
CA GLN A 103 18.30 2.04 -2.79
C GLN A 103 18.15 2.48 -4.25
N HIS A 104 17.06 2.08 -4.92
CA HIS A 104 16.72 2.51 -6.28
C HIS A 104 16.57 4.03 -6.35
N SER A 105 15.84 4.63 -5.41
CA SER A 105 15.63 6.08 -5.35
C SER A 105 16.94 6.84 -5.16
N LEU A 106 17.84 6.37 -4.30
CA LEU A 106 19.16 6.98 -4.10
C LEU A 106 20.02 6.93 -5.39
N LEU A 107 20.05 5.78 -6.07
CA LEU A 107 20.77 5.63 -7.33
C LEU A 107 20.18 6.51 -8.44
N ALA A 108 18.85 6.56 -8.56
CA ALA A 108 18.16 7.38 -9.55
C ALA A 108 18.44 8.88 -9.32
N ALA A 109 18.30 9.37 -8.10
CA ALA A 109 18.58 10.77 -7.76
C ALA A 109 20.04 11.14 -8.04
N THR A 110 21.00 10.23 -7.74
CA THR A 110 22.42 10.43 -8.02
C THR A 110 22.68 10.54 -9.52
N LEU A 111 22.05 9.67 -10.34
CA LEU A 111 22.18 9.71 -11.80
C LEU A 111 21.51 10.93 -12.41
N ASP A 112 20.36 11.37 -11.89
CA ASP A 112 19.67 12.55 -12.40
C ASP A 112 20.52 13.83 -12.21
N ARG A 113 21.29 13.90 -11.15
CA ARG A 113 22.22 15.03 -10.94
C ARG A 113 23.27 15.13 -12.05
N THR A 114 23.66 14.01 -12.68
CA THR A 114 24.63 14.04 -13.79
C THR A 114 24.05 14.55 -15.10
N LYS A 115 22.71 14.62 -15.23
CA LYS A 115 22.01 15.12 -16.43
C LYS A 115 21.70 16.62 -16.37
N GLN A 116 21.82 17.24 -15.18
CA GLN A 116 21.54 18.67 -15.03
C GLN A 116 22.61 19.46 -15.79
N GLU A 117 22.17 20.18 -16.83
CA GLU A 117 23.02 21.12 -17.55
C GLU A 117 23.48 22.22 -16.59
N THR A 118 24.77 22.56 -16.67
CA THR A 118 25.33 23.69 -15.95
C THR A 118 24.69 24.95 -16.52
N ASP A 119 24.23 25.83 -15.63
CA ASP A 119 23.62 27.11 -15.98
C ASP A 119 24.58 27.90 -16.90
N ARG A 120 24.21 28.07 -18.17
CA ARG A 120 25.02 28.71 -19.22
C ARG A 120 25.22 30.21 -19.00
N TYR A 121 24.64 30.76 -17.94
CA TYR A 121 24.67 32.20 -17.63
C TYR A 121 25.69 32.57 -16.51
N SER A 122 26.49 31.63 -16.01
CA SER A 122 27.56 31.95 -15.09
C SER A 122 28.77 32.52 -15.86
N SER A 123 29.24 33.72 -15.50
CA SER A 123 30.39 34.40 -16.08
C SER A 123 31.75 33.70 -15.79
N SER A 124 31.73 32.60 -15.07
CA SER A 124 32.92 31.76 -14.81
C SER A 124 32.62 30.34 -15.34
N GLU A 125 33.44 29.87 -16.27
CA GLU A 125 33.40 28.54 -16.88
C GLU A 125 33.86 27.46 -15.88
N ILE A 126 33.05 27.21 -14.83
CA ILE A 126 33.35 26.12 -13.88
C ILE A 126 32.96 24.81 -14.55
N LYS A 127 33.93 23.99 -14.91
CA LYS A 127 33.72 22.65 -15.48
C LYS A 127 33.35 21.66 -14.38
N TRP A 128 32.09 21.17 -14.45
CA TRP A 128 31.62 20.09 -13.57
C TRP A 128 32.13 18.74 -14.07
N LYS A 129 32.61 17.89 -13.16
CA LYS A 129 33.05 16.53 -13.48
C LYS A 129 32.31 15.52 -12.61
N THR A 130 31.83 14.46 -13.25
CA THR A 130 31.23 13.33 -12.54
C THR A 130 32.29 12.57 -11.76
N THR A 131 32.05 12.30 -10.48
CA THR A 131 32.99 11.64 -9.56
C THR A 131 32.88 10.12 -9.53
N PHE A 132 31.95 9.54 -10.30
CA PHE A 132 31.68 8.11 -10.36
C PHE A 132 31.41 7.65 -11.80
N GLY A 133 31.50 6.33 -12.03
CA GLY A 133 31.22 5.73 -13.33
C GLY A 133 29.72 5.62 -13.63
N VAL A 134 29.17 6.52 -14.47
CA VAL A 134 27.75 6.61 -14.79
C VAL A 134 27.20 5.25 -15.28
N LYS A 135 27.88 4.57 -16.21
CA LYS A 135 27.47 3.24 -16.71
C LYS A 135 27.35 2.20 -15.60
N ALA A 136 28.28 2.21 -14.63
CA ALA A 136 28.23 1.27 -13.51
C ALA A 136 27.04 1.54 -12.58
N TYR A 137 26.70 2.82 -12.35
CA TYR A 137 25.54 3.20 -11.56
C TYR A 137 24.23 2.90 -12.29
N GLN A 138 24.14 3.10 -13.61
CA GLN A 138 23.01 2.70 -14.44
C GLN A 138 22.74 1.18 -14.34
N LYS A 139 23.80 0.37 -14.50
CA LYS A 139 23.69 -1.07 -14.34
C LYS A 139 23.19 -1.48 -12.94
N ARG A 140 23.71 -0.85 -11.89
CA ARG A 140 23.22 -1.09 -10.52
C ARG A 140 21.74 -0.71 -10.36
N LEU A 141 21.30 0.39 -10.94
CA LEU A 141 19.90 0.83 -10.92
C LEU A 141 18.99 -0.22 -11.57
N GLU A 142 19.36 -0.71 -12.77
CA GLU A 142 18.64 -1.76 -13.48
C GLU A 142 18.58 -3.08 -12.69
N ASP A 143 19.70 -3.49 -12.08
CA ASP A 143 19.77 -4.69 -11.25
C ASP A 143 18.87 -4.59 -10.01
N VAL A 144 18.82 -3.43 -9.36
CA VAL A 144 17.91 -3.18 -8.23
C VAL A 144 16.47 -3.20 -8.70
N ALA A 145 16.14 -2.55 -9.82
CA ALA A 145 14.79 -2.55 -10.39
C ALA A 145 14.32 -3.97 -10.74
N ARG A 146 15.20 -4.81 -11.27
CA ARG A 146 14.90 -6.23 -11.55
C ARG A 146 14.58 -6.98 -10.26
N LYS A 147 15.40 -6.84 -9.21
CA LYS A 147 15.17 -7.48 -7.90
C LYS A 147 13.84 -7.06 -7.27
N ILE A 148 13.44 -5.79 -7.39
CA ILE A 148 12.15 -5.30 -6.93
C ILE A 148 11.01 -5.99 -7.68
N ARG A 149 11.08 -6.11 -9.01
CA ARG A 149 10.05 -6.79 -9.81
C ARG A 149 9.90 -8.26 -9.44
N GLU A 150 11.01 -8.98 -9.33
CA GLU A 150 11.04 -10.39 -8.94
C GLU A 150 10.40 -10.60 -7.55
N LEU A 151 10.78 -9.77 -6.58
CA LEU A 151 10.25 -9.84 -5.22
C LEU A 151 8.76 -9.48 -5.16
N ASN A 152 8.31 -8.48 -5.92
CA ASN A 152 6.90 -8.13 -6.04
C ASN A 152 6.08 -9.30 -6.61
N GLY A 153 6.59 -10.01 -7.63
CA GLY A 153 5.94 -11.21 -8.17
C GLY A 153 5.74 -12.28 -7.11
N GLN A 154 6.77 -12.57 -6.32
CA GLN A 154 6.71 -13.57 -5.23
C GLN A 154 5.70 -13.15 -4.14
N ILE A 155 5.70 -11.88 -3.73
CA ILE A 155 4.75 -11.34 -2.74
C ILE A 155 3.31 -11.45 -3.26
N GLN A 156 3.06 -11.06 -4.51
CA GLN A 156 1.73 -11.17 -5.11
C GLN A 156 1.23 -12.62 -5.19
N GLN A 157 2.09 -13.54 -5.60
CA GLN A 157 1.76 -14.96 -5.60
C GLN A 157 1.38 -15.45 -4.21
N ALA A 158 2.16 -15.11 -3.18
CA ALA A 158 1.87 -15.48 -1.80
C ALA A 158 0.53 -14.89 -1.33
N ASN A 159 0.23 -13.62 -1.65
CA ASN A 159 -1.02 -12.97 -1.29
C ASN A 159 -2.27 -13.70 -1.86
N TRP A 160 -2.18 -14.25 -3.07
CA TRP A 160 -3.28 -15.00 -3.70
C TRP A 160 -3.38 -16.45 -3.22
N GLN A 161 -2.31 -17.02 -2.68
CA GLN A 161 -2.29 -18.39 -2.19
C GLN A 161 -2.67 -18.49 -0.70
N THR A 162 -2.43 -17.44 0.08
CA THR A 162 -2.64 -17.45 1.54
C THR A 162 -4.09 -17.16 1.89
N ASP A 163 -4.68 -18.02 2.72
CA ASP A 163 -5.97 -17.81 3.38
C ASP A 163 -5.79 -17.00 4.67
N LEU A 164 -6.76 -16.11 4.97
CA LEU A 164 -6.78 -15.26 6.16
C LEU A 164 -7.58 -15.90 7.28
#